data_41384bb3bb59461165987416d0a12c0b
#
_entry.id   41384bb3bb59461165987416d0a12c0b
#
_cell.length_a   1.000
_cell.length_b   1.000
_cell.length_c   1.000
_cell.angle_alpha   90.00
_cell.angle_beta   90.00
_cell.angle_gamma   90.00
#
_symmetry.space_group_name_H-M   'P 1'
#
loop_
_entity.id
_entity.type
_entity.pdbx_description
1 polymer ?
#
loop_
_entity_poly.entity_id
_entity_poly.type
_entity_poly.pdbx_seq_one_letter_code
_entity_poly.pdbx_strand_id
1 'polypeptide(L)'
;ILDGSSASFVFLLQSAGIELQKAPKRFIRVLNPVEVREGEGDNLKWARLEPYHGYKLSFQIDFAHRVVNSTGQRVEFDLGTGSYGRDIARARTFGFTKDVEMMRASGLGLGGGLDNAIVMDDYRVLNSDGLRYDDEFVKHKILDAMGDLYLVGKPLLAAYSAFRSGHALNNKLLRALLAQPDAYEIVTFDDDKRAPTGFALPARAW
;
A
#
# COMPACT_ATOMS: atom_id res chain seq x y z
N ILE A 1 2.22 -16.20 -6.87
CA ILE A 1 2.11 -15.66 -5.50
C ILE A 1 3.04 -16.50 -4.64
N LEU A 2 4.03 -15.86 -3.98
CA LEU A 2 4.96 -16.56 -3.09
C LEU A 2 4.30 -16.74 -1.71
N ASP A 3 4.59 -15.86 -0.76
CA ASP A 3 4.06 -15.96 0.61
C ASP A 3 2.92 -14.96 0.92
N GLY A 4 2.39 -14.30 -0.11
CA GLY A 4 1.32 -13.29 0.02
C GLY A 4 1.80 -11.90 0.44
N SER A 5 3.13 -11.70 0.58
CA SER A 5 3.78 -10.43 0.87
C SER A 5 4.71 -10.00 -0.27
N SER A 6 5.32 -8.82 -0.16
CA SER A 6 6.34 -8.36 -1.11
C SER A 6 7.78 -8.71 -0.70
N ALA A 7 7.99 -9.29 0.49
CA ALA A 7 9.32 -9.49 1.05
C ALA A 7 10.24 -10.34 0.16
N SER A 8 9.71 -11.42 -0.41
CA SER A 8 10.49 -12.31 -1.30
C SER A 8 10.92 -11.58 -2.58
N PHE A 9 10.07 -10.69 -3.12
CA PHE A 9 10.43 -9.89 -4.30
C PHE A 9 11.49 -8.83 -3.96
N VAL A 10 11.36 -8.19 -2.81
CA VAL A 10 12.38 -7.25 -2.30
C VAL A 10 13.72 -7.96 -2.16
N PHE A 11 13.75 -9.14 -1.54
CA PHE A 11 14.93 -9.95 -1.40
C PHE A 11 15.58 -10.32 -2.76
N LEU A 12 14.77 -10.75 -3.73
CA LEU A 12 15.27 -11.09 -5.07
C LEU A 12 15.88 -9.90 -5.79
N LEU A 13 15.22 -8.73 -5.74
CA LEU A 13 15.73 -7.50 -6.35
C LEU A 13 17.04 -7.05 -5.70
N GLN A 14 17.13 -7.13 -4.36
CA GLN A 14 18.35 -6.79 -3.62
C GLN A 14 19.50 -7.76 -3.95
N SER A 15 19.19 -9.05 -4.03
CA SER A 15 20.17 -10.08 -4.36
C SER A 15 20.72 -9.93 -5.80
N ALA A 16 19.89 -9.47 -6.73
CA ALA A 16 20.28 -9.15 -8.10
C ALA A 16 21.18 -7.91 -8.18
N GLY A 17 21.10 -7.03 -7.18
CA GLY A 17 21.77 -5.73 -7.15
C GLY A 17 20.97 -4.63 -7.86
N ILE A 18 21.28 -3.40 -7.50
CA ILE A 18 20.63 -2.19 -8.05
C ILE A 18 21.71 -1.28 -8.61
N GLU A 19 21.58 -0.90 -9.88
CA GLU A 19 22.48 0.05 -10.55
C GLU A 19 21.79 1.43 -10.64
N LEU A 20 22.47 2.46 -10.15
CA LEU A 20 21.99 3.83 -10.24
C LEU A 20 22.23 4.38 -11.65
N GLN A 21 21.17 4.80 -12.29
CA GLN A 21 21.24 5.45 -13.60
C GLN A 21 21.53 6.95 -13.45
N LYS A 22 22.17 7.53 -14.50
CA LYS A 22 22.48 8.99 -14.52
C LYS A 22 21.27 9.85 -14.91
N ALA A 23 20.20 9.23 -15.41
CA ALA A 23 19.00 9.97 -15.81
C ALA A 23 18.23 10.47 -14.59
N PRO A 24 17.82 11.75 -14.53
CA PRO A 24 17.06 12.28 -13.40
C PRO A 24 15.69 11.61 -13.32
N LYS A 25 15.27 11.22 -12.12
CA LYS A 25 13.97 10.63 -11.85
C LYS A 25 12.89 11.70 -11.93
N ARG A 26 11.82 11.41 -12.66
CA ARG A 26 10.64 12.27 -12.73
C ARG A 26 9.59 11.84 -11.73
N PHE A 27 9.00 12.82 -11.04
CA PHE A 27 7.95 12.63 -10.04
C PHE A 27 6.68 13.33 -10.46
N ILE A 28 5.54 12.84 -9.99
CA ILE A 28 4.29 13.59 -9.98
C ILE A 28 4.17 14.23 -8.60
N ARG A 29 4.21 15.56 -8.55
CA ARG A 29 3.98 16.34 -7.34
C ARG A 29 2.54 16.80 -7.29
N VAL A 30 1.83 16.42 -6.24
CA VAL A 30 0.46 16.89 -5.99
C VAL A 30 0.52 18.33 -5.48
N LEU A 31 -0.26 19.20 -6.09
CA LEU A 31 -0.34 20.64 -5.78
C LEU A 31 -1.61 21.00 -5.02
N ASN A 32 -2.72 20.34 -5.34
CA ASN A 32 -4.02 20.55 -4.72
C ASN A 32 -4.60 19.22 -4.23
N PRO A 33 -5.37 19.23 -3.11
CA PRO A 33 -6.01 18.02 -2.63
C PRO A 33 -6.98 17.44 -3.66
N VAL A 34 -6.91 16.11 -3.84
CA VAL A 34 -7.85 15.34 -4.66
C VAL A 34 -8.44 14.23 -3.80
N GLU A 35 -9.75 14.12 -3.78
CA GLU A 35 -10.45 13.13 -2.97
C GLU A 35 -11.55 12.44 -3.77
N VAL A 36 -11.75 11.16 -3.49
CA VAL A 36 -12.88 10.36 -3.98
C VAL A 36 -13.59 9.69 -2.80
N ARG A 37 -14.91 9.63 -2.88
CA ARG A 37 -15.77 9.01 -1.86
C ARG A 37 -16.74 8.04 -2.49
N GLU A 38 -17.11 7.01 -1.75
CA GLU A 38 -18.15 6.05 -2.08
C GLU A 38 -18.98 5.72 -0.84
N GLY A 39 -20.28 5.54 -1.03
CA GLY A 39 -21.21 5.25 0.07
C GLY A 39 -21.47 6.43 0.98
N GLU A 40 -22.33 6.23 1.96
CA GLU A 40 -22.75 7.22 2.96
C GLU A 40 -22.90 6.52 4.33
N GLY A 41 -22.84 7.33 5.42
CA GLY A 41 -22.97 6.82 6.78
C GLY A 41 -21.98 5.68 7.07
N ASP A 42 -22.48 4.56 7.57
CA ASP A 42 -21.67 3.38 7.93
C ASP A 42 -21.00 2.69 6.74
N ASN A 43 -21.45 2.99 5.51
CA ASN A 43 -20.86 2.46 4.27
C ASN A 43 -19.85 3.41 3.62
N LEU A 44 -19.55 4.53 4.25
CA LEU A 44 -18.61 5.51 3.72
C LEU A 44 -17.22 4.89 3.54
N LYS A 45 -16.64 5.11 2.36
CA LYS A 45 -15.24 4.83 2.01
C LYS A 45 -14.67 6.04 1.33
N TRP A 46 -13.40 6.34 1.55
CA TRP A 46 -12.76 7.46 0.86
C TRP A 46 -11.27 7.22 0.69
N ALA A 47 -10.70 7.91 -0.29
CA ALA A 47 -9.27 7.98 -0.53
C ALA A 47 -8.91 9.39 -1.01
N ARG A 48 -7.77 9.92 -0.55
CA ARG A 48 -7.35 11.30 -0.76
C ARG A 48 -5.84 11.39 -0.99
N LEU A 49 -5.44 12.29 -1.89
CA LEU A 49 -4.07 12.77 -2.07
C LEU A 49 -4.00 14.24 -1.68
N GLU A 50 -2.96 14.61 -0.95
CA GLU A 50 -2.67 15.99 -0.52
C GLU A 50 -1.22 16.35 -0.84
N PRO A 51 -0.91 17.66 -1.01
CA PRO A 51 0.46 18.11 -1.19
C PRO A 51 1.36 17.66 -0.04
N TYR A 52 2.48 17.04 -0.38
CA TYR A 52 3.51 16.64 0.58
C TYR A 52 4.86 16.52 -0.14
N HIS A 53 5.93 17.02 0.50
CA HIS A 53 7.29 16.92 -0.05
C HIS A 53 7.95 15.60 0.34
N GLY A 54 7.37 14.49 -0.10
CA GLY A 54 7.76 13.13 0.22
C GLY A 54 6.70 12.16 -0.24
N TYR A 55 6.70 10.95 0.30
CA TYR A 55 5.66 9.95 0.08
C TYR A 55 5.21 9.36 1.41
N LYS A 56 4.03 9.74 1.83
CA LYS A 56 3.43 9.36 3.09
C LYS A 56 2.07 8.71 2.84
N LEU A 57 1.80 7.62 3.54
CA LEU A 57 0.54 6.90 3.46
C LEU A 57 -0.07 6.75 4.87
N SER A 58 -1.36 7.04 4.98
CA SER A 58 -2.16 6.76 6.17
C SER A 58 -3.37 5.93 5.74
N PHE A 59 -3.53 4.77 6.32
CA PHE A 59 -4.65 3.88 6.00
C PHE A 59 -5.38 3.47 7.27
N GLN A 60 -6.71 3.51 7.21
CA GLN A 60 -7.56 2.97 8.26
C GLN A 60 -8.50 1.94 7.64
N ILE A 61 -8.48 0.74 8.21
CA ILE A 61 -9.45 -0.33 7.94
C ILE A 61 -10.57 -0.29 8.98
N ASP A 62 -11.68 -0.90 8.65
CA ASP A 62 -12.79 -1.10 9.57
C ASP A 62 -13.54 -2.36 9.12
N PHE A 63 -13.18 -3.47 9.73
CA PHE A 63 -13.82 -4.77 9.50
C PHE A 63 -14.61 -5.17 10.74
N ALA A 64 -15.86 -5.52 10.58
CA ALA A 64 -16.69 -6.07 11.65
C ALA A 64 -16.29 -7.52 11.96
N HIS A 65 -15.02 -7.76 12.31
CA HIS A 65 -14.47 -9.07 12.57
C HIS A 65 -13.62 -9.08 13.85
N ARG A 66 -13.90 -9.99 14.78
CA ARG A 66 -13.28 -10.04 16.11
C ARG A 66 -11.76 -10.07 16.06
N VAL A 67 -11.17 -10.88 15.18
CA VAL A 67 -9.72 -11.02 15.07
C VAL A 67 -9.09 -9.71 14.55
N VAL A 68 -9.68 -9.10 13.52
CA VAL A 68 -9.17 -7.84 12.98
C VAL A 68 -9.33 -6.71 14.00
N ASN A 69 -10.44 -6.69 14.76
CA ASN A 69 -10.68 -5.68 15.80
C ASN A 69 -9.72 -5.78 16.99
N SER A 70 -9.09 -6.94 17.19
CA SER A 70 -8.05 -7.10 18.21
C SER A 70 -6.67 -6.62 17.79
N THR A 71 -6.51 -6.15 16.56
CA THR A 71 -5.26 -5.64 15.97
C THR A 71 -5.33 -4.14 15.72
N GLY A 72 -4.19 -3.52 15.42
CA GLY A 72 -4.16 -2.13 14.97
C GLY A 72 -4.87 -1.98 13.63
N GLN A 73 -5.88 -1.10 13.57
CA GLN A 73 -6.67 -0.85 12.35
C GLN A 73 -6.28 0.45 11.62
N ARG A 74 -5.32 1.18 12.13
CA ARG A 74 -4.78 2.39 11.50
C ARG A 74 -3.27 2.36 11.54
N VAL A 75 -2.66 2.69 10.41
CA VAL A 75 -1.21 2.83 10.30
C VAL A 75 -0.86 4.05 9.46
N GLU A 76 0.23 4.70 9.81
CA GLU A 76 0.88 5.74 9.03
C GLU A 76 2.30 5.28 8.68
N PHE A 77 2.68 5.42 7.42
CA PHE A 77 3.99 5.10 6.91
C PHE A 77 4.52 6.26 6.06
N ASP A 78 5.66 6.79 6.44
CA ASP A 78 6.39 7.82 5.68
C ASP A 78 7.69 7.21 5.14
N LEU A 79 7.84 7.20 3.81
CA LEU A 79 9.02 6.64 3.15
C LEU A 79 10.32 7.40 3.50
N GLY A 80 10.20 8.66 3.93
CA GLY A 80 11.36 9.48 4.32
C GLY A 80 11.95 9.10 5.67
N THR A 81 11.18 8.47 6.56
CA THR A 81 11.58 8.13 7.93
C THR A 81 11.49 6.65 8.25
N GLY A 82 10.65 5.91 7.50
CA GLY A 82 10.43 4.48 7.67
C GLY A 82 11.27 3.63 6.71
N SER A 83 11.29 2.34 6.95
CA SER A 83 11.88 1.33 6.07
C SER A 83 10.79 0.44 5.48
N TYR A 84 10.60 0.51 4.17
CA TYR A 84 9.63 -0.35 3.49
C TYR A 84 9.89 -1.84 3.77
N GLY A 85 11.14 -2.29 3.67
CA GLY A 85 11.53 -3.68 3.89
C GLY A 85 11.20 -4.18 5.29
N ARG A 86 11.49 -3.36 6.33
CA ARG A 86 11.24 -3.70 7.73
C ARG A 86 9.78 -3.53 8.12
N ASP A 87 9.16 -2.41 7.71
CA ASP A 87 7.92 -1.96 8.31
C ASP A 87 6.67 -2.41 7.53
N ILE A 88 6.80 -2.68 6.22
CA ILE A 88 5.66 -2.96 5.31
C ILE A 88 5.82 -4.26 4.51
N ALA A 89 7.00 -4.53 3.95
CA ALA A 89 7.17 -5.53 2.90
C ALA A 89 6.73 -6.95 3.28
N ARG A 90 6.76 -7.31 4.56
CA ARG A 90 6.39 -8.64 5.06
C ARG A 90 4.91 -8.83 5.35
N ALA A 91 4.09 -7.78 5.24
CA ALA A 91 2.65 -7.86 5.49
C ALA A 91 1.96 -8.71 4.42
N ARG A 92 1.33 -9.79 4.85
CA ARG A 92 0.64 -10.76 3.98
C ARG A 92 -0.78 -10.32 3.66
N THR A 93 -1.24 -10.71 2.47
CA THR A 93 -2.67 -10.66 2.16
C THR A 93 -3.47 -11.53 3.12
N PHE A 94 -4.77 -11.28 3.23
CA PHE A 94 -5.62 -11.99 4.18
C PHE A 94 -7.01 -12.24 3.58
N GLY A 95 -7.69 -13.24 4.14
CA GLY A 95 -9.05 -13.58 3.76
C GLY A 95 -9.77 -14.36 4.86
N PHE A 96 -11.09 -14.32 4.79
CA PHE A 96 -11.95 -15.07 5.68
C PHE A 96 -12.33 -16.40 5.01
N THR A 97 -12.45 -17.49 5.80
CA THR A 97 -12.79 -18.81 5.26
C THR A 97 -14.06 -18.79 4.43
N LYS A 98 -15.08 -18.05 4.84
CA LYS A 98 -16.35 -17.88 4.11
C LYS A 98 -16.16 -17.24 2.73
N ASP A 99 -15.29 -16.22 2.65
CA ASP A 99 -15.02 -15.54 1.39
C ASP A 99 -14.17 -16.41 0.45
N VAL A 100 -13.24 -17.19 1.00
CA VAL A 100 -12.42 -18.14 0.24
C VAL A 100 -13.29 -19.21 -0.43
N GLU A 101 -14.26 -19.76 0.31
CA GLU A 101 -15.19 -20.76 -0.23
C GLU A 101 -16.04 -20.19 -1.38
N MET A 102 -16.56 -18.97 -1.21
CA MET A 102 -17.36 -18.28 -2.23
C MET A 102 -16.52 -17.92 -3.47
N MET A 103 -15.30 -17.45 -3.27
CA MET A 103 -14.37 -17.17 -4.39
C MET A 103 -14.03 -18.43 -5.17
N ARG A 104 -13.73 -19.54 -4.49
CA ARG A 104 -13.43 -20.83 -5.13
C ARG A 104 -14.62 -21.36 -5.94
N ALA A 105 -15.84 -21.24 -5.41
CA ALA A 105 -17.06 -21.60 -6.12
C ALA A 105 -17.24 -20.76 -7.40
N SER A 106 -16.71 -19.54 -7.44
CA SER A 106 -16.70 -18.65 -8.60
C SER A 106 -15.45 -18.79 -9.50
N GLY A 107 -14.58 -19.78 -9.23
CA GLY A 107 -13.33 -19.98 -9.98
C GLY A 107 -12.23 -18.98 -9.67
N LEU A 108 -12.37 -18.22 -8.58
CA LEU A 108 -11.39 -17.22 -8.14
C LEU A 108 -10.59 -17.74 -6.93
N GLY A 109 -9.41 -17.20 -6.72
CA GLY A 109 -8.58 -17.51 -5.56
C GLY A 109 -8.12 -18.97 -5.44
N LEU A 110 -8.08 -19.73 -6.55
CA LEU A 110 -7.82 -21.17 -6.57
C LEU A 110 -6.44 -21.55 -5.96
N GLY A 111 -5.46 -20.64 -6.05
CA GLY A 111 -4.13 -20.82 -5.46
C GLY A 111 -3.99 -20.25 -4.04
N GLY A 112 -5.03 -19.68 -3.46
CA GLY A 112 -4.99 -19.10 -2.11
C GLY A 112 -5.02 -20.17 -1.03
N GLY A 113 -4.17 -20.01 -0.01
CA GLY A 113 -4.09 -20.94 1.12
C GLY A 113 -3.22 -20.38 2.24
N LEU A 114 -3.00 -21.20 3.27
CA LEU A 114 -2.22 -20.84 4.47
C LEU A 114 -0.76 -20.47 4.16
N ASP A 115 -0.23 -20.93 3.03
CA ASP A 115 1.15 -20.64 2.62
C ASP A 115 1.34 -19.23 2.04
N ASN A 116 0.24 -18.61 1.58
CA ASN A 116 0.31 -17.33 0.86
C ASN A 116 -0.79 -16.33 1.23
N ALA A 117 -1.49 -16.55 2.31
CA ALA A 117 -2.44 -15.62 2.88
C ALA A 117 -2.60 -15.85 4.39
N ILE A 118 -2.98 -14.81 5.12
CA ILE A 118 -3.52 -14.97 6.46
C ILE A 118 -4.97 -15.41 6.30
N VAL A 119 -5.29 -16.60 6.74
CA VAL A 119 -6.65 -17.15 6.70
C VAL A 119 -7.27 -17.11 8.10
N MET A 120 -8.48 -16.59 8.20
CA MET A 120 -9.20 -16.44 9.45
C MET A 120 -10.56 -17.16 9.40
N ASP A 121 -10.90 -17.84 10.47
CA ASP A 121 -12.29 -18.20 10.77
C ASP A 121 -12.95 -17.09 11.62
N ASP A 122 -14.16 -17.30 12.09
CA ASP A 122 -14.90 -16.29 12.88
C ASP A 122 -14.21 -15.95 14.23
N TYR A 123 -13.21 -16.71 14.66
CA TYR A 123 -12.64 -16.63 16.01
C TYR A 123 -11.14 -16.39 16.06
N ARG A 124 -10.38 -16.86 15.07
CA ARG A 124 -8.91 -16.87 15.12
C ARG A 124 -8.25 -16.86 13.74
N VAL A 125 -6.96 -16.51 13.72
CA VAL A 125 -6.04 -16.78 12.62
C VAL A 125 -5.75 -18.28 12.59
N LEU A 126 -5.83 -18.90 11.41
CA LEU A 126 -5.61 -20.35 11.21
C LEU A 126 -4.14 -20.68 10.90
N ASN A 127 -3.35 -19.70 10.47
CA ASN A 127 -1.93 -19.87 10.23
C ASN A 127 -1.21 -20.21 11.55
N SER A 128 -0.45 -21.29 11.59
CA SER A 128 0.26 -21.76 12.79
C SER A 128 1.33 -20.81 13.30
N ASP A 129 1.90 -20.00 12.39
CA ASP A 129 2.92 -18.96 12.68
C ASP A 129 2.31 -17.63 13.17
N GLY A 130 0.97 -17.51 13.21
CA GLY A 130 0.28 -16.29 13.63
C GLY A 130 0.51 -15.10 12.71
N LEU A 131 0.51 -13.88 13.27
CA LEU A 131 0.77 -12.63 12.56
C LEU A 131 2.25 -12.26 12.61
N ARG A 132 2.74 -11.61 11.57
CA ARG A 132 4.11 -11.06 11.47
C ARG A 132 4.25 -9.67 12.09
N TYR A 133 3.12 -8.94 12.22
CA TYR A 133 3.02 -7.63 12.85
C TYR A 133 1.70 -7.57 13.63
N ASP A 134 1.66 -6.81 14.71
CA ASP A 134 0.43 -6.59 15.49
C ASP A 134 -0.67 -5.85 14.70
N ASP A 135 -0.28 -5.20 13.60
CA ASP A 135 -1.11 -4.42 12.68
C ASP A 135 -0.98 -4.92 11.22
N GLU A 136 -0.73 -6.24 11.02
CA GLU A 136 -0.41 -6.81 9.71
C GLU A 136 -1.51 -6.56 8.67
N PHE A 137 -2.78 -6.63 9.05
CA PHE A 137 -3.90 -6.42 8.13
C PHE A 137 -3.88 -5.03 7.51
N VAL A 138 -3.74 -3.98 8.31
CA VAL A 138 -3.71 -2.61 7.80
C VAL A 138 -2.39 -2.29 7.09
N LYS A 139 -1.27 -2.89 7.49
CA LYS A 139 0.01 -2.78 6.77
C LYS A 139 -0.06 -3.39 5.38
N HIS A 140 -0.77 -4.50 5.22
CA HIS A 140 -1.00 -5.05 3.88
C HIS A 140 -1.81 -4.08 3.01
N LYS A 141 -2.78 -3.35 3.57
CA LYS A 141 -3.51 -2.31 2.82
C LYS A 141 -2.63 -1.12 2.41
N ILE A 142 -1.58 -0.79 3.19
CA ILE A 142 -0.54 0.15 2.76
C ILE A 142 0.25 -0.42 1.57
N LEU A 143 0.65 -1.69 1.63
CA LEU A 143 1.35 -2.37 0.54
C LEU A 143 0.52 -2.35 -0.76
N ASP A 144 -0.75 -2.73 -0.67
CA ASP A 144 -1.71 -2.67 -1.78
C ASP A 144 -1.79 -1.24 -2.35
N ALA A 145 -2.00 -0.23 -1.49
CA ALA A 145 -2.13 1.15 -1.92
C ALA A 145 -0.86 1.68 -2.59
N MET A 146 0.33 1.32 -2.10
CA MET A 146 1.60 1.69 -2.75
C MET A 146 1.67 1.14 -4.17
N GLY A 147 1.30 -0.12 -4.38
CA GLY A 147 1.25 -0.75 -5.69
C GLY A 147 0.21 -0.11 -6.61
N ASP A 148 -1.00 0.09 -6.12
CA ASP A 148 -2.10 0.70 -6.89
C ASP A 148 -1.75 2.13 -7.34
N LEU A 149 -1.19 2.93 -6.43
CA LEU A 149 -0.84 4.33 -6.72
C LEU A 149 0.34 4.44 -7.70
N TYR A 150 1.22 3.44 -7.76
CA TYR A 150 2.32 3.42 -8.72
C TYR A 150 1.87 3.23 -10.17
N LEU A 151 0.64 2.77 -10.40
CA LEU A 151 0.03 2.66 -11.74
C LEU A 151 -0.07 4.00 -12.48
N VAL A 152 0.05 5.13 -11.79
CA VAL A 152 0.16 6.45 -12.43
C VAL A 152 1.45 6.61 -13.26
N GLY A 153 2.39 5.65 -13.15
CA GLY A 153 3.59 5.52 -13.98
C GLY A 153 4.79 6.35 -13.53
N LYS A 154 4.68 7.09 -12.43
CA LYS A 154 5.78 7.83 -11.79
C LYS A 154 5.61 7.83 -10.28
N PRO A 155 6.70 7.92 -9.50
CA PRO A 155 6.59 8.12 -8.06
C PRO A 155 5.81 9.39 -7.74
N LEU A 156 4.97 9.31 -6.72
CA LEU A 156 4.20 10.44 -6.20
C LEU A 156 4.98 11.19 -5.12
N LEU A 157 4.87 12.51 -5.14
CA LEU A 157 5.16 13.38 -4.02
C LEU A 157 3.82 13.85 -3.46
N ALA A 158 3.34 13.14 -2.45
CA ALA A 158 2.02 13.35 -1.87
C ALA A 158 1.89 12.66 -0.52
N ALA A 159 0.97 13.14 0.30
CA ALA A 159 0.38 12.39 1.39
C ALA A 159 -0.90 11.71 0.91
N TYR A 160 -0.94 10.39 0.97
CA TYR A 160 -2.13 9.59 0.73
C TYR A 160 -2.80 9.26 2.05
N SER A 161 -4.10 9.42 2.13
CA SER A 161 -4.90 8.97 3.26
C SER A 161 -6.16 8.26 2.78
N ALA A 162 -6.57 7.20 3.50
CA ALA A 162 -7.73 6.42 3.11
C ALA A 162 -8.44 5.77 4.31
N PHE A 163 -9.74 5.63 4.15
CA PHE A 163 -10.63 4.90 5.04
C PHE A 163 -11.40 3.85 4.25
N ARG A 164 -11.25 2.57 4.64
CA ARG A 164 -11.93 1.42 4.02
C ARG A 164 -11.75 1.33 2.49
N SER A 165 -10.66 1.90 1.95
CA SER A 165 -10.35 1.88 0.53
C SER A 165 -9.89 0.49 0.05
N GLY A 166 -9.85 0.33 -1.25
CA GLY A 166 -9.34 -0.84 -1.95
C GLY A 166 -8.96 -0.49 -3.39
N HIS A 167 -8.54 -1.48 -4.18
CA HIS A 167 -8.02 -1.29 -5.53
C HIS A 167 -8.90 -0.42 -6.43
N ALA A 168 -10.23 -0.65 -6.43
CA ALA A 168 -11.15 0.12 -7.25
C ALA A 168 -11.16 1.61 -6.88
N LEU A 169 -11.22 1.93 -5.59
CA LEU A 169 -11.25 3.32 -5.12
C LEU A 169 -9.91 4.02 -5.29
N ASN A 170 -8.79 3.31 -5.08
CA ASN A 170 -7.45 3.80 -5.37
C ASN A 170 -7.28 4.15 -6.86
N ASN A 171 -7.81 3.30 -7.76
CA ASN A 171 -7.81 3.57 -9.19
C ASN A 171 -8.68 4.80 -9.54
N LYS A 172 -9.86 4.95 -8.93
CA LYS A 172 -10.70 6.15 -9.10
C LYS A 172 -9.97 7.41 -8.65
N LEU A 173 -9.24 7.35 -7.54
CA LEU A 173 -8.44 8.48 -7.05
C LEU A 173 -7.37 8.91 -8.06
N LEU A 174 -6.63 7.96 -8.64
CA LEU A 174 -5.66 8.26 -9.69
C LEU A 174 -6.30 8.88 -10.94
N ARG A 175 -7.46 8.35 -11.37
CA ARG A 175 -8.21 8.94 -12.48
C ARG A 175 -8.69 10.35 -12.18
N ALA A 176 -9.14 10.59 -10.94
CA ALA A 176 -9.57 11.91 -10.50
C ALA A 176 -8.40 12.90 -10.47
N LEU A 177 -7.19 12.46 -10.05
CA LEU A 177 -5.98 13.27 -10.11
C LEU A 177 -5.64 13.62 -11.57
N LEU A 178 -5.58 12.64 -12.46
CA LEU A 178 -5.21 12.84 -13.87
C LEU A 178 -6.23 13.69 -14.65
N ALA A 179 -7.49 13.71 -14.22
CA ALA A 179 -8.54 14.55 -14.79
C ALA A 179 -8.44 16.03 -14.37
N GLN A 180 -7.55 16.38 -13.44
CA GLN A 180 -7.35 17.74 -12.91
C GLN A 180 -5.92 18.22 -13.18
N PRO A 181 -5.62 18.76 -14.37
CA PRO A 181 -4.25 19.18 -14.75
C PRO A 181 -3.60 20.15 -13.76
N ASP A 182 -4.41 20.99 -13.11
CA ASP A 182 -3.93 21.97 -12.13
C ASP A 182 -3.68 21.38 -10.74
N ALA A 183 -4.06 20.11 -10.51
CA ALA A 183 -3.86 19.43 -9.24
C ALA A 183 -2.47 18.79 -9.09
N TYR A 184 -1.69 18.72 -10.16
CA TYR A 184 -0.35 18.12 -10.12
C TYR A 184 0.58 18.71 -11.17
N GLU A 185 1.87 18.47 -11.00
CA GLU A 185 2.90 18.76 -11.99
C GLU A 185 3.93 17.62 -12.05
N ILE A 186 4.69 17.58 -13.16
CA ILE A 186 5.82 16.66 -13.29
C ILE A 186 7.10 17.42 -12.97
N VAL A 187 7.86 16.94 -11.99
CA VAL A 187 9.10 17.58 -11.53
C VAL A 187 10.28 16.62 -11.57
N THR A 188 11.47 17.18 -11.74
CA THR A 188 12.78 16.54 -11.52
C THR A 188 13.56 17.36 -10.49
N PHE A 189 14.54 16.74 -9.87
CA PHE A 189 15.46 17.42 -8.95
C PHE A 189 16.88 17.30 -9.50
N ASP A 190 17.50 18.44 -9.77
CA ASP A 190 18.88 18.53 -10.26
C ASP A 190 19.90 18.46 -9.11
N ASP A 191 19.44 18.60 -7.88
CA ASP A 191 20.24 18.55 -6.66
C ASP A 191 19.62 17.57 -5.66
N ASP A 192 20.40 16.57 -5.25
CA ASP A 192 19.97 15.54 -4.27
C ASP A 192 19.52 16.15 -2.93
N LYS A 193 20.04 17.34 -2.58
CA LYS A 193 19.63 18.04 -1.35
C LYS A 193 18.20 18.59 -1.41
N ARG A 194 17.66 18.77 -2.62
CA ARG A 194 16.29 19.23 -2.85
C ARG A 194 15.32 18.06 -3.10
N ALA A 195 15.87 16.86 -3.38
CA ALA A 195 15.06 15.66 -3.55
C ALA A 195 14.46 15.24 -2.21
N PRO A 196 13.21 14.78 -2.19
CA PRO A 196 12.61 14.28 -0.96
C PRO A 196 13.33 13.02 -0.47
N THR A 197 13.51 12.93 0.84
CA THR A 197 14.08 11.75 1.50
C THR A 197 13.23 10.50 1.19
N GLY A 198 13.84 9.33 1.21
CA GLY A 198 13.17 8.04 0.94
C GLY A 198 13.16 7.62 -0.52
N PHE A 199 13.43 8.52 -1.47
CA PHE A 199 13.56 8.17 -2.88
C PHE A 199 15.02 8.03 -3.35
N ALA A 200 15.98 8.52 -2.59
CA ALA A 200 17.39 8.20 -2.78
C ALA A 200 17.63 6.79 -2.21
N LEU A 201 18.26 5.91 -3.00
CA LEU A 201 18.76 4.65 -2.47
C LEU A 201 20.01 4.96 -1.66
N PRO A 202 19.98 4.81 -0.33
CA PRO A 202 21.22 4.83 0.43
C PRO A 202 22.04 3.62 -0.04
N ALA A 203 23.32 3.83 -0.28
CA ALA A 203 24.23 2.81 -0.81
C ALA A 203 24.30 1.52 0.06
N ARG A 204 23.67 1.48 1.21
CA ARG A 204 23.70 0.36 2.20
C ARG A 204 22.55 0.36 3.21
N ALA A 205 21.33 0.67 2.88
CA ALA A 205 20.26 0.64 3.89
C ALA A 205 19.09 -0.22 3.43
N TRP A 206 19.26 -1.51 3.66
CA TRP A 206 18.13 -2.45 3.71
C TRP A 206 18.32 -3.42 4.88
#